data_3f1053fa3aeb8fd3543b5061dcbdd124
#
_entry.id   3f1053fa3aeb8fd3543b5061dcbdd124
#
_cell.length_a   1.000
_cell.length_b   1.000
_cell.length_c   1.000
_cell.angle_alpha   90.00
_cell.angle_beta   90.00
_cell.angle_gamma   90.00
#
_symmetry.space_group_name_H-M   'P 1'
#
loop_
_entity.id
_entity.type
_entity.pdbx_description
1 polymer ?
#
loop_
_entity_poly.entity_id
_entity_poly.type
_entity_poly.pdbx_seq_one_letter_code
_entity_poly.pdbx_strand_id
1 'polypeptide(L)'
;MPPLIAIRGLRKTYRMGDENVHALDGVDLDFQKGEFVAILGPSGSGKSTLMHILGFMDTPSEGSIVFDGEEVARLDPDRRAWYRSHRVGFVFQAFNLLPRLTVVENVALPLLYRDNSDPEANLAAARAALERVGMSHRLDHRPGQLSGGERQRVAVARAIVGTPSIIFADEPTGNLDVKNVDRVLELLGSLIKEGITVVLVTHDLSVAEKAHRVISMRAGLVQEDRVR
;
A
#
# COMPACT_ATOMS: atom_id res chain seq x y z
N MET A 1 6.63 22.32 1.69
CA MET A 1 5.19 21.97 1.62
C MET A 1 4.87 21.09 2.81
N PRO A 2 3.65 21.06 3.34
CA PRO A 2 3.31 20.12 4.40
C PRO A 2 3.42 18.68 3.88
N PRO A 3 3.80 17.71 4.73
CA PRO A 3 3.87 16.32 4.35
C PRO A 3 2.47 15.76 4.01
N LEU A 4 2.42 14.69 3.18
CA LEU A 4 1.18 13.94 2.95
C LEU A 4 0.71 13.24 4.22
N ILE A 5 1.66 12.63 4.94
CA ILE A 5 1.39 12.01 6.24
C ILE A 5 2.44 12.49 7.23
N ALA A 6 1.99 12.99 8.39
CA ALA A 6 2.84 13.30 9.55
C ALA A 6 2.43 12.41 10.73
N ILE A 7 3.40 11.75 11.35
CA ILE A 7 3.22 10.82 12.46
C ILE A 7 4.01 11.33 13.65
N ARG A 8 3.40 11.38 14.84
CA ARG A 8 4.07 11.79 16.08
C ARG A 8 3.73 10.85 17.23
N GLY A 9 4.77 10.31 17.86
CA GLY A 9 4.67 9.46 19.02
C GLY A 9 3.81 8.21 18.83
N LEU A 10 3.76 7.66 17.62
CA LEU A 10 2.83 6.59 17.26
C LEU A 10 3.18 5.29 18.01
N ARG A 11 2.23 4.77 18.77
CA ARG A 11 2.35 3.50 19.51
C ARG A 11 1.25 2.53 19.09
N LYS A 12 1.58 1.25 19.06
CA LYS A 12 0.62 0.17 18.93
C LYS A 12 0.96 -0.98 19.84
N THR A 13 0.02 -1.28 20.73
CA THR A 13 0.11 -2.41 21.66
C THR A 13 -1.00 -3.40 21.35
N TYR A 14 -0.64 -4.66 21.14
CA TYR A 14 -1.61 -5.77 21.05
C TYR A 14 -1.59 -6.56 22.35
N ARG A 15 -2.76 -6.92 22.84
CA ARG A 15 -2.90 -7.84 23.97
C ARG A 15 -2.96 -9.27 23.44
N MET A 16 -1.99 -10.08 23.81
CA MET A 16 -1.92 -11.49 23.43
C MET A 16 -1.99 -12.35 24.71
N GLY A 17 -3.21 -12.78 25.08
CA GLY A 17 -3.46 -13.42 26.37
C GLY A 17 -3.19 -12.44 27.51
N ASP A 18 -2.22 -12.78 28.38
CA ASP A 18 -1.80 -11.95 29.54
C ASP A 18 -0.62 -11.03 29.22
N GLU A 19 -0.05 -11.10 28.01
CA GLU A 19 1.11 -10.30 27.62
C GLU A 19 0.69 -9.13 26.71
N ASN A 20 1.39 -8.01 26.85
CA ASN A 20 1.31 -6.87 25.95
C ASN A 20 2.49 -6.87 24.98
N VAL A 21 2.20 -6.90 23.68
CA VAL A 21 3.20 -6.81 22.63
C VAL A 21 3.19 -5.40 22.04
N HIS A 22 4.28 -4.65 22.24
CA HIS A 22 4.46 -3.32 21.67
C HIS A 22 4.96 -3.45 20.22
N ALA A 23 4.04 -3.44 19.27
CA ALA A 23 4.37 -3.56 17.85
C ALA A 23 4.95 -2.27 17.26
N LEU A 24 4.56 -1.10 17.83
CA LEU A 24 5.16 0.21 17.59
C LEU A 24 5.36 0.90 18.93
N ASP A 25 6.50 1.59 19.12
CA ASP A 25 6.87 2.18 20.40
C ASP A 25 7.40 3.62 20.27
N GLY A 26 6.54 4.53 19.76
CA GLY A 26 6.86 5.96 19.67
C GLY A 26 7.53 6.31 18.33
N VAL A 27 6.87 5.96 17.21
CA VAL A 27 7.36 6.28 15.87
C VAL A 27 7.01 7.72 15.50
N ASP A 28 8.03 8.48 15.06
CA ASP A 28 7.92 9.81 14.47
C ASP A 28 8.42 9.73 13.02
N LEU A 29 7.56 10.05 12.04
CA LEU A 29 7.87 10.01 10.61
C LEU A 29 7.03 11.00 9.83
N ASP A 30 7.59 11.51 8.73
CA ASP A 30 6.88 12.30 7.74
C ASP A 30 7.04 11.66 6.36
N PHE A 31 5.94 11.54 5.59
CA PHE A 31 5.96 11.11 4.19
C PHE A 31 5.56 12.28 3.30
N GLN A 32 6.39 12.60 2.30
CA GLN A 32 6.11 13.68 1.37
C GLN A 32 5.22 13.21 0.22
N LYS A 33 4.50 14.15 -0.43
CA LYS A 33 3.72 13.84 -1.65
C LYS A 33 4.65 13.46 -2.79
N GLY A 34 4.31 12.38 -3.52
CA GLY A 34 5.11 11.91 -4.66
C GLY A 34 6.45 11.30 -4.26
N GLU A 35 6.60 10.81 -3.03
CA GLU A 35 7.82 10.17 -2.54
C GLU A 35 7.78 8.65 -2.78
N PHE A 36 8.93 8.05 -3.12
CA PHE A 36 9.11 6.60 -3.11
C PHE A 36 9.96 6.21 -1.90
N VAL A 37 9.31 5.64 -0.89
CA VAL A 37 9.92 5.26 0.38
C VAL A 37 9.89 3.75 0.54
N ALA A 38 11.00 3.16 0.99
CA ALA A 38 11.06 1.78 1.44
C ALA A 38 11.15 1.71 2.97
N ILE A 39 10.34 0.87 3.59
CA ILE A 39 10.44 0.52 5.01
C ILE A 39 11.09 -0.86 5.09
N LEU A 40 12.32 -0.90 5.57
CA LEU A 40 13.17 -2.08 5.68
C LEU A 40 13.25 -2.57 7.12
N GLY A 41 13.29 -3.89 7.33
CA GLY A 41 13.54 -4.47 8.64
C GLY A 41 13.20 -5.95 8.71
N PRO A 42 13.66 -6.68 9.74
CA PRO A 42 13.36 -8.08 9.93
C PRO A 42 11.87 -8.33 10.21
N SER A 43 11.44 -9.59 10.13
CA SER A 43 10.09 -9.99 10.55
C SER A 43 9.85 -9.59 12.01
N GLY A 44 8.65 -9.10 12.33
CA GLY A 44 8.30 -8.63 13.67
C GLY A 44 8.83 -7.24 14.04
N SER A 45 9.47 -6.49 13.13
CA SER A 45 9.97 -5.15 13.43
C SER A 45 8.91 -4.04 13.49
N GLY A 46 7.63 -4.34 13.20
CA GLY A 46 6.52 -3.37 13.22
C GLY A 46 6.12 -2.80 11.87
N LYS A 47 6.80 -3.12 10.77
CA LYS A 47 6.55 -2.58 9.41
C LYS A 47 5.10 -2.75 8.93
N SER A 48 4.60 -3.97 8.97
CA SER A 48 3.22 -4.26 8.53
C SER A 48 2.20 -3.62 9.46
N THR A 49 2.48 -3.53 10.77
CA THR A 49 1.64 -2.79 11.71
C THR A 49 1.57 -1.31 11.37
N LEU A 50 2.72 -0.68 11.10
CA LEU A 50 2.78 0.72 10.68
C LEU A 50 2.00 0.91 9.38
N MET A 51 2.23 0.07 8.38
CA MET A 51 1.51 0.11 7.10
C MET A 51 0.00 -0.07 7.28
N HIS A 52 -0.46 -1.02 8.12
CA HIS A 52 -1.89 -1.24 8.37
C HIS A 52 -2.55 -0.04 9.04
N ILE A 53 -1.88 0.62 9.97
CA ILE A 53 -2.40 1.82 10.62
C ILE A 53 -2.48 2.98 9.61
N LEU A 54 -1.41 3.25 8.87
CA LEU A 54 -1.37 4.31 7.86
C LEU A 54 -2.33 4.06 6.69
N GLY A 55 -2.61 2.79 6.41
CA GLY A 55 -3.58 2.34 5.42
C GLY A 55 -5.02 2.24 5.95
N PHE A 56 -5.29 2.73 7.17
CA PHE A 56 -6.62 2.72 7.79
C PHE A 56 -7.23 1.32 8.00
N MET A 57 -6.42 0.26 8.02
CA MET A 57 -6.85 -1.11 8.33
C MET A 57 -6.91 -1.36 9.84
N ASP A 58 -6.05 -0.66 10.61
CA ASP A 58 -5.98 -0.73 12.07
C ASP A 58 -5.93 0.70 12.65
N THR A 59 -5.98 0.81 13.98
CA THR A 59 -5.89 2.07 14.71
C THR A 59 -4.69 2.06 15.65
N PRO A 60 -4.02 3.19 15.87
CA PRO A 60 -2.97 3.28 16.88
C PRO A 60 -3.55 3.16 18.28
N SER A 61 -2.70 2.77 19.25
CA SER A 61 -3.03 2.83 20.67
C SER A 61 -2.83 4.24 21.23
N GLU A 62 -1.76 4.93 20.76
CA GLU A 62 -1.38 6.29 21.16
C GLU A 62 -0.71 7.03 19.98
N GLY A 63 -0.55 8.34 20.14
CA GLY A 63 0.06 9.21 19.14
C GLY A 63 -0.93 9.89 18.23
N SER A 64 -0.43 10.63 17.25
CA SER A 64 -1.21 11.35 16.25
C SER A 64 -0.75 11.03 14.84
N ILE A 65 -1.70 11.10 13.89
CA ILE A 65 -1.49 10.92 12.46
C ILE A 65 -2.25 12.01 11.73
N VAL A 66 -1.53 12.88 11.04
CA VAL A 66 -2.14 13.87 10.15
C VAL A 66 -1.97 13.40 8.72
N PHE A 67 -3.07 13.22 7.99
CA PHE A 67 -3.10 12.84 6.59
C PHE A 67 -3.65 14.00 5.76
N ASP A 68 -2.83 14.57 4.88
CA ASP A 68 -3.19 15.71 4.01
C ASP A 68 -3.81 16.88 4.79
N GLY A 69 -3.30 17.14 6.00
CA GLY A 69 -3.73 18.22 6.90
C GLY A 69 -4.88 17.87 7.85
N GLU A 70 -5.47 16.66 7.78
CA GLU A 70 -6.55 16.21 8.66
C GLU A 70 -6.00 15.19 9.70
N GLU A 71 -6.38 15.36 10.99
CA GLU A 71 -6.06 14.39 12.05
C GLU A 71 -6.91 13.11 11.86
N VAL A 72 -6.22 11.96 11.69
CA VAL A 72 -6.89 10.71 11.29
C VAL A 72 -6.68 9.54 12.26
N ALA A 73 -5.93 9.72 13.35
CA ALA A 73 -5.62 8.62 14.28
C ALA A 73 -6.86 8.02 14.96
N ARG A 74 -7.93 8.81 15.12
CA ARG A 74 -9.14 8.45 15.87
C ARG A 74 -10.41 8.46 15.02
N LEU A 75 -10.30 8.23 13.72
CA LEU A 75 -11.46 8.15 12.84
C LEU A 75 -12.35 6.96 13.21
N ASP A 76 -13.66 7.15 13.08
CA ASP A 76 -14.64 6.08 13.15
C ASP A 76 -14.48 5.07 12.00
N PRO A 77 -15.11 3.89 12.06
CA PRO A 77 -14.99 2.84 11.05
C PRO A 77 -15.40 3.30 9.64
N ASP A 78 -16.43 4.14 9.51
CA ASP A 78 -16.96 4.58 8.21
C ASP A 78 -16.00 5.57 7.54
N ARG A 79 -15.48 6.54 8.30
CA ARG A 79 -14.44 7.47 7.82
C ARG A 79 -13.17 6.72 7.43
N ARG A 80 -12.74 5.70 8.19
CA ARG A 80 -11.60 4.86 7.79
C ARG A 80 -11.87 4.09 6.50
N ALA A 81 -13.09 3.55 6.31
CA ALA A 81 -13.48 2.89 5.08
C ALA A 81 -13.48 3.84 3.89
N TRP A 82 -13.94 5.08 4.09
CA TRP A 82 -13.88 6.14 3.10
C TRP A 82 -12.43 6.43 2.67
N TYR A 83 -11.50 6.63 3.63
CA TYR A 83 -10.08 6.86 3.33
C TYR A 83 -9.47 5.69 2.55
N ARG A 84 -9.75 4.43 2.95
CA ARG A 84 -9.27 3.24 2.22
C ARG A 84 -9.74 3.20 0.78
N SER A 85 -11.00 3.55 0.51
CA SER A 85 -11.55 3.48 -0.85
C SER A 85 -11.17 4.67 -1.74
N HIS A 86 -10.85 5.85 -1.15
CA HIS A 86 -10.63 7.09 -1.90
C HIS A 86 -9.18 7.54 -1.94
N ARG A 87 -8.40 7.25 -0.90
CA ARG A 87 -7.06 7.85 -0.73
C ARG A 87 -5.92 6.84 -0.76
N VAL A 88 -6.21 5.55 -0.55
CA VAL A 88 -5.19 4.51 -0.36
C VAL A 88 -5.35 3.39 -1.38
N GLY A 89 -4.23 2.96 -1.96
CA GLY A 89 -4.12 1.73 -2.72
C GLY A 89 -3.27 0.70 -1.97
N PHE A 90 -3.57 -0.60 -2.16
CA PHE A 90 -2.81 -1.69 -1.56
C PHE A 90 -2.32 -2.68 -2.59
N VAL A 91 -1.05 -3.07 -2.47
CA VAL A 91 -0.42 -4.15 -3.22
C VAL A 91 0.15 -5.14 -2.21
N PHE A 92 -0.30 -6.40 -2.25
CA PHE A 92 0.10 -7.43 -1.29
C PHE A 92 0.98 -8.49 -1.95
N GLN A 93 1.83 -9.15 -1.16
CA GLN A 93 2.65 -10.27 -1.58
C GLN A 93 1.82 -11.43 -2.14
N ALA A 94 0.68 -11.76 -1.52
CA ALA A 94 -0.23 -12.83 -1.95
C ALA A 94 -1.22 -12.39 -3.04
N PHE A 95 -1.02 -11.21 -3.67
CA PHE A 95 -1.88 -10.59 -4.68
C PHE A 95 -3.30 -10.28 -4.18
N ASN A 96 -3.91 -11.11 -3.37
CA ASN A 96 -5.27 -11.00 -2.81
C ASN A 96 -6.33 -10.74 -3.90
N LEU A 97 -6.22 -11.43 -5.03
CA LEU A 97 -7.21 -11.41 -6.10
C LEU A 97 -8.31 -12.45 -5.81
N LEU A 98 -9.56 -12.07 -6.03
CA LEU A 98 -10.69 -12.96 -5.86
C LEU A 98 -10.75 -13.96 -7.03
N PRO A 99 -10.61 -15.28 -6.77
CA PRO A 99 -10.39 -16.28 -7.83
C PRO A 99 -11.61 -16.51 -8.73
N ARG A 100 -12.82 -16.13 -8.24
CA ARG A 100 -14.08 -16.28 -8.98
C ARG A 100 -14.38 -15.12 -9.93
N LEU A 101 -13.75 -13.96 -9.72
CA LEU A 101 -13.90 -12.78 -10.53
C LEU A 101 -12.87 -12.76 -11.67
N THR A 102 -13.24 -12.12 -12.77
CA THR A 102 -12.32 -11.80 -13.87
C THR A 102 -11.28 -10.76 -13.44
N VAL A 103 -10.28 -10.53 -14.25
CA VAL A 103 -9.23 -9.52 -14.04
C VAL A 103 -9.85 -8.12 -13.93
N VAL A 104 -10.74 -7.76 -14.89
CA VAL A 104 -11.38 -6.43 -14.89
C VAL A 104 -12.28 -6.24 -13.67
N GLU A 105 -13.02 -7.26 -13.26
CA GLU A 105 -13.86 -7.22 -12.07
C GLU A 105 -13.03 -7.08 -10.78
N ASN A 106 -11.90 -7.80 -10.67
CA ASN A 106 -10.97 -7.64 -9.53
C ASN A 106 -10.45 -6.22 -9.41
N VAL A 107 -10.14 -5.57 -10.53
CA VAL A 107 -9.63 -4.19 -10.52
C VAL A 107 -10.75 -3.20 -10.20
N ALA A 108 -11.97 -3.44 -10.62
CA ALA A 108 -13.12 -2.57 -10.34
C ALA A 108 -13.57 -2.61 -8.86
N LEU A 109 -13.23 -3.67 -8.09
CA LEU A 109 -13.71 -3.89 -6.72
C LEU A 109 -13.62 -2.66 -5.80
N PRO A 110 -12.49 -1.92 -5.71
CA PRO A 110 -12.39 -0.77 -4.81
C PRO A 110 -13.42 0.33 -5.10
N LEU A 111 -13.85 0.44 -6.35
CA LEU A 111 -14.79 1.48 -6.79
C LEU A 111 -16.24 1.17 -6.37
N LEU A 112 -16.58 -0.10 -6.10
CA LEU A 112 -17.92 -0.51 -5.65
C LEU A 112 -18.25 0.04 -4.25
N TYR A 113 -17.24 0.39 -3.45
CA TYR A 113 -17.39 0.92 -2.10
C TYR A 113 -17.42 2.46 -2.05
N ARG A 114 -17.51 3.11 -3.22
CA ARG A 114 -17.61 4.58 -3.32
C ARG A 114 -19.07 5.02 -3.44
N ASP A 115 -19.35 6.20 -2.92
CA ASP A 115 -20.64 6.83 -3.07
C ASP A 115 -20.95 7.05 -4.56
N ASN A 116 -22.21 6.86 -4.97
CA ASN A 116 -22.68 6.98 -6.35
C ASN A 116 -21.91 6.10 -7.35
N SER A 117 -21.56 4.89 -6.94
CA SER A 117 -20.85 3.91 -7.78
C SER A 117 -21.68 3.54 -9.01
N ASP A 118 -21.13 3.81 -10.21
CA ASP A 118 -21.72 3.39 -11.49
C ASP A 118 -20.94 2.17 -12.02
N PRO A 119 -21.59 1.00 -12.22
CA PRO A 119 -20.93 -0.22 -12.66
C PRO A 119 -20.23 -0.08 -14.02
N GLU A 120 -20.80 0.65 -14.98
CA GLU A 120 -20.19 0.84 -16.31
C GLU A 120 -18.96 1.74 -16.21
N ALA A 121 -19.05 2.85 -15.50
CA ALA A 121 -17.93 3.75 -15.24
C ALA A 121 -16.80 3.04 -14.47
N ASN A 122 -17.13 2.18 -13.50
CA ASN A 122 -16.16 1.40 -12.75
C ASN A 122 -15.41 0.40 -13.65
N LEU A 123 -16.10 -0.29 -14.53
CA LEU A 123 -15.45 -1.20 -15.48
C LEU A 123 -14.59 -0.45 -16.50
N ALA A 124 -15.02 0.73 -16.96
CA ALA A 124 -14.22 1.58 -17.84
C ALA A 124 -12.94 2.04 -17.15
N ALA A 125 -13.01 2.51 -15.90
CA ALA A 125 -11.86 2.88 -15.10
C ALA A 125 -10.91 1.69 -14.84
N ALA A 126 -11.46 0.50 -14.59
CA ALA A 126 -10.69 -0.72 -14.42
C ALA A 126 -9.94 -1.12 -15.70
N ARG A 127 -10.58 -0.99 -16.88
CA ARG A 127 -9.92 -1.23 -18.18
C ARG A 127 -8.76 -0.26 -18.40
N ALA A 128 -8.95 1.03 -18.14
CA ALA A 128 -7.90 2.03 -18.24
C ALA A 128 -6.72 1.75 -17.27
N ALA A 129 -7.00 1.35 -16.02
CA ALA A 129 -5.96 0.95 -15.07
C ALA A 129 -5.19 -0.30 -15.53
N LEU A 130 -5.86 -1.29 -16.14
CA LEU A 130 -5.23 -2.49 -16.69
C LEU A 130 -4.38 -2.18 -17.93
N GLU A 131 -4.79 -1.23 -18.75
CA GLU A 131 -3.98 -0.76 -19.87
C GLU A 131 -2.65 -0.16 -19.39
N ARG A 132 -2.68 0.68 -18.35
CA ARG A 132 -1.48 1.29 -17.75
C ARG A 132 -0.45 0.27 -17.26
N VAL A 133 -0.89 -0.92 -16.84
CA VAL A 133 0.00 -2.01 -16.39
C VAL A 133 0.27 -3.06 -17.47
N GLY A 134 -0.17 -2.83 -18.73
CA GLY A 134 0.05 -3.73 -19.87
C GLY A 134 -0.77 -5.03 -19.80
N MET A 135 -1.98 -4.99 -19.23
CA MET A 135 -2.85 -6.16 -19.02
C MET A 135 -4.15 -6.12 -19.82
N SER A 136 -4.27 -5.25 -20.85
CA SER A 136 -5.47 -5.13 -21.69
C SER A 136 -5.87 -6.42 -22.41
N HIS A 137 -4.90 -7.31 -22.66
CA HIS A 137 -5.13 -8.59 -23.35
C HIS A 137 -5.66 -9.69 -22.42
N ARG A 138 -5.88 -9.41 -21.12
CA ARG A 138 -6.27 -10.39 -20.09
C ARG A 138 -7.56 -10.04 -19.34
N LEU A 139 -8.35 -9.10 -19.80
CA LEU A 139 -9.51 -8.53 -19.09
C LEU A 139 -10.47 -9.59 -18.55
N ASP A 140 -10.81 -10.58 -19.37
CA ASP A 140 -11.80 -11.62 -19.07
C ASP A 140 -11.19 -12.89 -18.45
N HIS A 141 -9.85 -12.92 -18.27
CA HIS A 141 -9.18 -14.03 -17.59
C HIS A 141 -9.46 -13.99 -16.09
N ARG A 142 -9.32 -15.17 -15.46
CA ARG A 142 -9.38 -15.30 -14.00
C ARG A 142 -7.97 -15.41 -13.42
N PRO A 143 -7.76 -15.05 -12.14
CA PRO A 143 -6.44 -15.07 -11.50
C PRO A 143 -5.66 -16.39 -11.65
N GLY A 144 -6.36 -17.55 -11.66
CA GLY A 144 -5.75 -18.86 -11.85
C GLY A 144 -5.15 -19.10 -13.24
N GLN A 145 -5.48 -18.26 -14.22
CA GLN A 145 -4.99 -18.32 -15.60
C GLN A 145 -3.78 -17.40 -15.85
N LEU A 146 -3.32 -16.70 -14.82
CA LEU A 146 -2.26 -15.70 -14.89
C LEU A 146 -0.97 -16.21 -14.24
N SER A 147 0.17 -15.82 -14.80
CA SER A 147 1.47 -15.95 -14.14
C SER A 147 1.57 -15.09 -12.87
N GLY A 148 2.56 -15.34 -12.02
CA GLY A 148 2.80 -14.53 -10.81
C GLY A 148 2.98 -13.04 -11.12
N GLY A 149 3.80 -12.70 -12.12
CA GLY A 149 4.02 -11.32 -12.54
C GLY A 149 2.77 -10.65 -13.14
N GLU A 150 1.92 -11.40 -13.88
CA GLU A 150 0.64 -10.90 -14.36
C GLU A 150 -0.32 -10.61 -13.20
N ARG A 151 -0.43 -11.53 -12.23
CA ARG A 151 -1.24 -11.32 -11.02
C ARG A 151 -0.81 -10.08 -10.24
N GLN A 152 0.51 -9.86 -10.13
CA GLN A 152 1.03 -8.69 -9.43
C GLN A 152 0.70 -7.40 -10.17
N ARG A 153 0.83 -7.36 -11.51
CA ARG A 153 0.39 -6.18 -12.29
C ARG A 153 -1.10 -5.91 -12.15
N VAL A 154 -1.94 -6.95 -12.13
CA VAL A 154 -3.38 -6.79 -11.84
C VAL A 154 -3.61 -6.22 -10.43
N ALA A 155 -2.84 -6.67 -9.42
CA ALA A 155 -2.92 -6.12 -8.06
C ALA A 155 -2.50 -4.63 -8.02
N VAL A 156 -1.48 -4.23 -8.80
CA VAL A 156 -1.10 -2.83 -8.95
C VAL A 156 -2.21 -2.03 -9.66
N ALA A 157 -2.81 -2.57 -10.75
CA ALA A 157 -3.95 -1.92 -11.42
C ALA A 157 -5.11 -1.68 -10.46
N ARG A 158 -5.43 -2.66 -9.62
CA ARG A 158 -6.46 -2.52 -8.56
C ARG A 158 -6.10 -1.44 -7.55
N ALA A 159 -4.82 -1.31 -7.20
CA ALA A 159 -4.37 -0.29 -6.26
C ALA A 159 -4.51 1.14 -6.82
N ILE A 160 -4.32 1.32 -8.14
CA ILE A 160 -4.33 2.65 -8.78
C ILE A 160 -5.70 3.05 -9.36
N VAL A 161 -6.65 2.13 -9.52
CA VAL A 161 -7.94 2.39 -10.19
C VAL A 161 -8.72 3.54 -9.59
N GLY A 162 -8.61 3.71 -8.27
CA GLY A 162 -9.26 4.78 -7.51
C GLY A 162 -8.49 6.10 -7.47
N THR A 163 -7.41 6.26 -8.22
CA THR A 163 -6.54 7.45 -8.17
C THR A 163 -6.12 7.83 -6.75
N PRO A 164 -5.46 6.91 -6.01
CA PRO A 164 -5.11 7.13 -4.62
C PRO A 164 -4.02 8.19 -4.46
N SER A 165 -3.94 8.81 -3.28
CA SER A 165 -2.83 9.70 -2.90
C SER A 165 -1.56 8.93 -2.52
N ILE A 166 -1.75 7.71 -2.02
CA ILE A 166 -0.67 6.83 -1.55
C ILE A 166 -0.97 5.37 -1.84
N ILE A 167 0.08 4.62 -2.18
CA ILE A 167 0.05 3.17 -2.32
C ILE A 167 0.97 2.55 -1.28
N PHE A 168 0.43 1.59 -0.53
CA PHE A 168 1.20 0.72 0.34
C PHE A 168 1.42 -0.62 -0.35
N ALA A 169 2.69 -1.03 -0.49
CA ALA A 169 3.09 -2.27 -1.12
C ALA A 169 3.81 -3.16 -0.09
N ASP A 170 3.13 -4.22 0.37
CA ASP A 170 3.65 -5.18 1.36
C ASP A 170 4.31 -6.36 0.65
N GLU A 171 5.65 -6.43 0.71
CA GLU A 171 6.47 -7.47 0.06
C GLU A 171 6.04 -7.74 -1.39
N PRO A 172 5.87 -6.70 -2.25
CA PRO A 172 5.20 -6.85 -3.54
C PRO A 172 5.97 -7.70 -4.55
N THR A 173 7.20 -8.08 -4.22
CA THR A 173 8.10 -8.87 -5.07
C THR A 173 8.41 -10.26 -4.51
N GLY A 174 7.97 -10.57 -3.28
CA GLY A 174 8.34 -11.78 -2.56
C GLY A 174 7.93 -13.11 -3.22
N ASN A 175 6.96 -13.09 -4.14
CA ASN A 175 6.48 -14.27 -4.86
C ASN A 175 6.80 -14.22 -6.38
N LEU A 176 7.76 -13.39 -6.79
CA LEU A 176 8.09 -13.16 -8.19
C LEU A 176 9.49 -13.69 -8.55
N ASP A 177 9.67 -14.08 -9.80
CA ASP A 177 10.99 -14.31 -10.38
C ASP A 177 11.71 -12.97 -10.63
N VAL A 178 13.03 -13.01 -10.74
CA VAL A 178 13.91 -11.83 -10.87
C VAL A 178 13.48 -10.87 -11.98
N LYS A 179 13.05 -11.40 -13.15
CA LYS A 179 12.63 -10.55 -14.28
C LYS A 179 11.34 -9.76 -14.00
N ASN A 180 10.44 -10.34 -13.21
CA ASN A 180 9.18 -9.68 -12.83
C ASN A 180 9.37 -8.73 -11.66
N VAL A 181 10.38 -8.93 -10.79
CA VAL A 181 10.74 -7.99 -9.71
C VAL A 181 11.01 -6.60 -10.27
N ASP A 182 11.98 -6.47 -11.20
CA ASP A 182 12.35 -5.16 -11.76
C ASP A 182 11.16 -4.48 -12.44
N ARG A 183 10.36 -5.22 -13.22
CA ARG A 183 9.17 -4.68 -13.88
C ARG A 183 8.13 -4.11 -12.91
N VAL A 184 7.90 -4.78 -11.78
CA VAL A 184 6.95 -4.30 -10.77
C VAL A 184 7.50 -3.07 -10.05
N LEU A 185 8.80 -3.04 -9.74
CA LEU A 185 9.44 -1.88 -9.10
C LEU A 185 9.49 -0.67 -10.05
N GLU A 186 9.79 -0.87 -11.34
CA GLU A 186 9.71 0.18 -12.37
C GLU A 186 8.28 0.74 -12.50
N LEU A 187 7.28 -0.15 -12.48
CA LEU A 187 5.88 0.26 -12.52
C LEU A 187 5.52 1.11 -11.30
N LEU A 188 5.85 0.66 -10.07
CA LEU A 188 5.63 1.44 -8.85
C LEU A 188 6.39 2.78 -8.89
N GLY A 189 7.64 2.78 -9.35
CA GLY A 189 8.43 4.00 -9.53
C GLY A 189 7.83 4.97 -10.56
N SER A 190 7.15 4.48 -11.61
CA SER A 190 6.50 5.34 -12.60
C SER A 190 5.32 6.13 -12.02
N LEU A 191 4.62 5.60 -11.01
CA LEU A 191 3.48 6.24 -10.36
C LEU A 191 3.86 7.51 -9.60
N ILE A 192 5.12 7.62 -9.18
CA ILE A 192 5.66 8.83 -8.53
C ILE A 192 5.58 10.03 -9.47
N LYS A 193 5.86 9.83 -10.77
CA LYS A 193 5.79 10.89 -11.80
C LYS A 193 4.36 11.43 -11.98
N GLU A 194 3.37 10.66 -11.57
CA GLU A 194 1.96 11.04 -11.57
C GLU A 194 1.52 11.67 -10.23
N GLY A 195 2.45 11.87 -9.30
CA GLY A 195 2.19 12.47 -7.98
C GLY A 195 1.68 11.51 -6.92
N ILE A 196 1.65 10.20 -7.20
CA ILE A 196 1.25 9.18 -6.22
C ILE A 196 2.45 8.86 -5.32
N THR A 197 2.24 8.89 -4.01
CA THR A 197 3.25 8.46 -3.04
C THR A 197 3.27 6.93 -2.97
N VAL A 198 4.45 6.31 -2.90
CA VAL A 198 4.58 4.85 -2.76
C VAL A 198 5.39 4.53 -1.50
N VAL A 199 4.81 3.72 -0.62
CA VAL A 199 5.49 3.16 0.56
C VAL A 199 5.60 1.65 0.37
N LEU A 200 6.82 1.19 0.16
CA LEU A 200 7.19 -0.21 -0.02
C LEU A 200 7.66 -0.80 1.31
N VAL A 201 7.05 -1.89 1.76
CA VAL A 201 7.52 -2.66 2.92
C VAL A 201 8.26 -3.89 2.42
N THR A 202 9.49 -4.11 2.90
CA THR A 202 10.28 -5.27 2.51
C THR A 202 11.34 -5.62 3.57
N HIS A 203 11.83 -6.85 3.52
CA HIS A 203 13.03 -7.29 4.24
C HIS A 203 14.24 -7.43 3.31
N ASP A 204 14.06 -7.26 2.00
CA ASP A 204 15.11 -7.34 1.00
C ASP A 204 15.75 -5.96 0.76
N LEU A 205 17.03 -5.87 1.10
CA LEU A 205 17.81 -4.63 0.92
C LEU A 205 17.90 -4.22 -0.55
N SER A 206 18.05 -5.17 -1.47
CA SER A 206 18.18 -4.88 -2.91
C SER A 206 16.92 -4.26 -3.49
N VAL A 207 15.76 -4.66 -2.98
CA VAL A 207 14.45 -4.09 -3.31
C VAL A 207 14.28 -2.70 -2.67
N ALA A 208 14.66 -2.57 -1.38
CA ALA A 208 14.58 -1.30 -0.67
C ALA A 208 15.46 -0.22 -1.33
N GLU A 209 16.61 -0.61 -1.86
CA GLU A 209 17.54 0.30 -2.54
C GLU A 209 17.04 0.88 -3.87
N LYS A 210 15.93 0.41 -4.40
CA LYS A 210 15.26 1.03 -5.57
C LYS A 210 14.43 2.28 -5.18
N ALA A 211 14.13 2.46 -3.90
CA ALA A 211 13.43 3.65 -3.40
C ALA A 211 14.36 4.85 -3.24
N HIS A 212 13.80 6.06 -3.24
CA HIS A 212 14.54 7.30 -3.02
C HIS A 212 14.89 7.54 -1.55
N ARG A 213 14.15 6.92 -0.65
CA ARG A 213 14.35 7.00 0.81
C ARG A 213 14.15 5.63 1.44
N VAL A 214 15.01 5.28 2.37
CA VAL A 214 14.95 4.01 3.09
C VAL A 214 14.84 4.29 4.59
N ILE A 215 13.78 3.76 5.19
CA ILE A 215 13.51 3.82 6.62
C ILE A 215 13.74 2.42 7.19
N SER A 216 14.72 2.28 8.09
CA SER A 216 15.01 1.00 8.74
C SER A 216 14.28 0.91 10.07
N MET A 217 13.51 -0.19 10.26
CA MET A 217 12.75 -0.45 11.50
C MET A 217 13.27 -1.68 12.24
N ARG A 218 13.31 -1.60 13.57
CA ARG A 218 13.62 -2.72 14.46
C ARG A 218 12.88 -2.59 15.78
N ALA A 219 12.25 -3.66 16.23
CA ALA A 219 11.54 -3.73 17.52
C ALA A 219 10.55 -2.56 17.75
N GLY A 220 9.76 -2.23 16.72
CA GLY A 220 8.74 -1.17 16.79
C GLY A 220 9.26 0.27 16.70
N LEU A 221 10.57 0.46 16.48
CA LEU A 221 11.23 1.76 16.42
C LEU A 221 11.88 2.01 15.05
N VAL A 222 11.94 3.28 14.65
CA VAL A 222 12.77 3.73 13.52
C VAL A 222 14.24 3.80 14.01
N GLN A 223 15.12 3.10 13.32
CA GLN A 223 16.55 3.09 13.62
C GLN A 223 17.33 4.05 12.73
N GLU A 224 16.92 4.14 11.48
CA GLU A 224 17.57 4.99 10.48
C GLU A 224 16.53 5.48 9.49
N ASP A 225 16.71 6.70 9.02
CA ASP A 225 15.90 7.34 7.97
C ASP A 225 16.86 8.05 7.00
N ARG A 226 17.06 7.47 5.81
CA ARG A 226 18.07 7.88 4.85
C ARG A 226 17.45 8.21 3.50
N VAL A 227 17.63 9.45 3.04
CA VAL A 227 17.37 9.90 1.67
C VAL A 227 18.59 9.55 0.82
N ARG A 228 18.37 9.12 -0.42
CA ARG A 228 19.42 8.71 -1.38
C ARG A 228 19.61 9.77 -2.47
#